data_cf5b1ee77b1900a71cb4a907e3197c39
#
_entry.id   cf5b1ee77b1900a71cb4a907e3197c39
#
_cell.length_a   1.000
_cell.length_b   1.000
_cell.length_c   1.000
_cell.angle_alpha   90.00
_cell.angle_beta   90.00
_cell.angle_gamma   90.00
#
_symmetry.space_group_name_H-M   'P 1'
#
loop_
_entity.id
_entity.type
_entity.pdbx_description
1 polymer ?
#
loop_
_entity_poly.entity_id
_entity_poly.type
_entity_poly.pdbx_seq_one_letter_code
_entity_poly.pdbx_strand_id
1 'polypeptide(L)'
;MITLRPITDDDREFLYRLYVSTRAAEKELVGWTNEQWDEFLRMQFNLQHTQYMRNYEQPSFDVIMLGDTPVGRLYVNRVPVEIRIIDISLLPEYRNRGIGAGLMRNILREGNDSNIPVTLHVEKNNPALGLYQRLGFRINGDQGVSWFMERVATPVFESGRQNIPSP
;
A
#
# COMPACT_ATOMS: atom_id res chain seq x y z
N MET A 1 -1.30 19.50 0.22
CA MET A 1 -2.32 18.66 -0.45
C MET A 1 -1.66 17.41 -0.99
N ILE A 2 -2.24 16.29 -0.70
CA ILE A 2 -1.74 14.99 -1.17
C ILE A 2 -2.39 14.66 -2.52
N THR A 3 -1.56 14.35 -3.52
CA THR A 3 -1.98 13.89 -4.84
C THR A 3 -1.21 12.64 -5.23
N LEU A 4 -1.70 11.94 -6.26
CA LEU A 4 -1.05 10.78 -6.85
C LEU A 4 -0.71 11.11 -8.31
N ARG A 5 0.45 10.69 -8.76
CA ARG A 5 0.80 10.71 -10.19
C ARG A 5 1.48 9.41 -10.59
N PRO A 6 1.29 8.94 -11.84
CA PRO A 6 1.97 7.75 -12.30
C PRO A 6 3.49 7.90 -12.22
N ILE A 7 4.17 6.78 -11.91
CA ILE A 7 5.62 6.72 -11.95
C ILE A 7 6.15 6.89 -13.38
N THR A 8 7.35 7.44 -13.49
CA THR A 8 8.13 7.49 -14.73
C THR A 8 9.53 6.92 -14.47
N ASP A 9 10.32 6.73 -15.51
CA ASP A 9 11.71 6.27 -15.37
C ASP A 9 12.56 7.24 -14.53
N ASP A 10 12.22 8.52 -14.53
CA ASP A 10 12.89 9.55 -13.73
C ASP A 10 12.70 9.37 -12.23
N ASP A 11 11.70 8.60 -11.81
CA ASP A 11 11.41 8.33 -10.39
C ASP A 11 12.26 7.21 -9.80
N ARG A 12 13.08 6.52 -10.60
CA ARG A 12 13.75 5.29 -10.16
C ARG A 12 14.64 5.50 -8.94
N GLU A 13 15.42 6.58 -8.90
CA GLU A 13 16.27 6.89 -7.73
C GLU A 13 15.46 7.27 -6.49
N PHE A 14 14.36 7.99 -6.66
CA PHE A 14 13.43 8.26 -5.56
C PHE A 14 12.83 6.97 -5.00
N LEU A 15 12.34 6.09 -5.87
CA LEU A 15 11.76 4.80 -5.49
C LEU A 15 12.78 3.90 -4.79
N TYR A 16 14.03 3.93 -5.23
CA TYR A 16 15.11 3.21 -4.56
C TYR A 16 15.40 3.78 -3.16
N ARG A 17 15.53 5.09 -2.99
CA ARG A 17 15.69 5.71 -1.67
C ARG A 17 14.55 5.39 -0.73
N LEU A 18 13.33 5.39 -1.24
CA LEU A 18 12.14 5.00 -0.48
C LEU A 18 12.24 3.55 -0.01
N TYR A 19 12.64 2.64 -0.91
CA TYR A 19 12.84 1.24 -0.59
C TYR A 19 13.93 1.05 0.49
N VAL A 20 15.06 1.71 0.36
CA VAL A 20 16.14 1.68 1.36
C VAL A 20 15.63 2.11 2.74
N SER A 21 14.79 3.13 2.80
CA SER A 21 14.23 3.61 4.06
C SER A 21 13.35 2.58 4.77
N THR A 22 12.71 1.67 4.03
CA THR A 22 11.89 0.58 4.60
C THR A 22 12.74 -0.57 5.15
N ARG A 23 14.01 -0.65 4.76
CA ARG A 23 14.96 -1.71 5.13
C ARG A 23 16.04 -1.26 6.11
N ALA A 24 16.01 -0.01 6.56
CA ALA A 24 17.08 0.59 7.37
C ALA A 24 17.40 -0.18 8.67
N ALA A 25 16.38 -0.71 9.35
CA ALA A 25 16.56 -1.47 10.58
C ALA A 25 17.31 -2.81 10.39
N GLU A 26 17.25 -3.40 9.21
CA GLU A 26 17.89 -4.68 8.91
C GLU A 26 19.41 -4.56 8.73
N LYS A 27 19.90 -3.37 8.35
CA LYS A 27 21.32 -3.12 8.10
C LYS A 27 22.19 -3.46 9.32
N GLU A 28 21.73 -3.10 10.51
CA GLU A 28 22.47 -3.31 11.75
C GLU A 28 22.56 -4.81 12.13
N LEU A 29 21.67 -5.64 11.58
CA LEU A 29 21.61 -7.07 11.92
C LEU A 29 22.64 -7.92 11.15
N VAL A 30 23.18 -7.42 10.03
CA VAL A 30 23.99 -8.24 9.11
C VAL A 30 25.49 -7.96 9.19
N GLY A 31 25.97 -6.88 9.79
CA GLY A 31 27.39 -6.56 9.94
C GLY A 31 28.16 -6.34 8.63
N TRP A 32 27.45 -6.00 7.54
CA TRP A 32 28.05 -5.75 6.23
C TRP A 32 28.59 -4.32 6.13
N THR A 33 29.51 -4.10 5.20
CA THR A 33 29.91 -2.74 4.83
C THR A 33 28.75 -1.98 4.18
N ASN A 34 28.83 -0.65 4.15
CA ASN A 34 27.82 0.18 3.47
C ASN A 34 27.71 -0.18 1.98
N GLU A 35 28.85 -0.48 1.34
CA GLU A 35 28.89 -0.86 -0.09
C GLU A 35 28.20 -2.20 -0.33
N GLN A 36 28.48 -3.20 0.51
CA GLN A 36 27.82 -4.52 0.42
C GLN A 36 26.30 -4.42 0.63
N TRP A 37 25.89 -3.59 1.58
CA TRP A 37 24.48 -3.37 1.87
C TRP A 37 23.76 -2.68 0.70
N ASP A 38 24.36 -1.61 0.14
CA ASP A 38 23.77 -0.90 -1.00
C ASP A 38 23.67 -1.80 -2.25
N GLU A 39 24.68 -2.56 -2.57
CA GLU A 39 24.67 -3.51 -3.68
C GLU A 39 23.55 -4.56 -3.53
N PHE A 40 23.41 -5.12 -2.33
CA PHE A 40 22.34 -6.07 -2.01
C PHE A 40 20.95 -5.43 -2.16
N LEU A 41 20.75 -4.24 -1.62
CA LEU A 41 19.46 -3.55 -1.71
C LEU A 41 19.13 -3.15 -3.15
N ARG A 42 20.11 -2.73 -3.95
CA ARG A 42 19.90 -2.45 -5.39
C ARG A 42 19.41 -3.68 -6.12
N MET A 43 20.01 -4.83 -5.86
CA MET A 43 19.59 -6.10 -6.46
C MET A 43 18.15 -6.44 -6.04
N GLN A 44 17.83 -6.35 -4.75
CA GLN A 44 16.50 -6.65 -4.21
C GLN A 44 15.43 -5.69 -4.75
N PHE A 45 15.75 -4.41 -4.82
CA PHE A 45 14.86 -3.39 -5.39
C PHE A 45 14.57 -3.64 -6.86
N ASN A 46 15.59 -3.93 -7.66
CA ASN A 46 15.41 -4.21 -9.08
C ASN A 46 14.56 -5.46 -9.30
N LEU A 47 14.77 -6.49 -8.51
CA LEU A 47 13.98 -7.72 -8.55
C LEU A 47 12.51 -7.46 -8.20
N GLN A 48 12.25 -6.74 -7.12
CA GLN A 48 10.90 -6.37 -6.69
C GLN A 48 10.20 -5.51 -7.75
N HIS A 49 10.89 -4.50 -8.27
CA HIS A 49 10.36 -3.60 -9.31
C HIS A 49 9.95 -4.39 -10.56
N THR A 50 10.80 -5.29 -11.02
CA THR A 50 10.52 -6.15 -12.17
C THR A 50 9.29 -7.04 -11.91
N GLN A 51 9.18 -7.63 -10.73
CA GLN A 51 8.04 -8.46 -10.36
C GLN A 51 6.74 -7.65 -10.32
N TYR A 52 6.76 -6.44 -9.74
CA TYR A 52 5.59 -5.58 -9.71
C TYR A 52 5.12 -5.18 -11.10
N MET A 53 6.04 -4.87 -12.02
CA MET A 53 5.70 -4.51 -13.39
C MET A 53 5.08 -5.64 -14.20
N ARG A 54 5.28 -6.91 -13.81
CA ARG A 54 4.86 -8.09 -14.58
C ARG A 54 3.64 -8.82 -14.00
N ASN A 55 3.42 -8.77 -12.69
CA ASN A 55 2.54 -9.73 -12.00
C ASN A 55 1.09 -9.28 -11.86
N TYR A 56 0.73 -8.09 -12.33
CA TYR A 56 -0.60 -7.54 -12.14
C TYR A 56 -1.24 -7.17 -13.48
N GLU A 57 -2.58 -7.34 -13.56
CA GLU A 57 -3.33 -7.12 -14.81
C GLU A 57 -3.74 -5.67 -15.02
N GLN A 58 -4.18 -5.00 -13.93
CA GLN A 58 -4.72 -3.63 -13.98
C GLN A 58 -4.06 -2.76 -12.90
N PRO A 59 -2.72 -2.66 -12.88
CA PRO A 59 -2.03 -1.93 -11.84
C PRO A 59 -2.03 -0.43 -12.08
N SER A 60 -2.11 0.35 -11.00
CA SER A 60 -1.64 1.72 -10.96
C SER A 60 -0.43 1.80 -10.04
N PHE A 61 0.67 2.31 -10.58
CA PHE A 61 1.92 2.53 -9.86
C PHE A 61 2.11 4.02 -9.71
N ASP A 62 1.78 4.54 -8.53
CA ASP A 62 1.75 5.98 -8.30
C ASP A 62 2.80 6.45 -7.30
N VAL A 63 3.37 7.63 -7.57
CA VAL A 63 4.10 8.42 -6.58
C VAL A 63 3.10 9.21 -5.77
N ILE A 64 3.26 9.17 -4.46
CA ILE A 64 2.52 10.03 -3.53
C ILE A 64 3.23 11.38 -3.48
N MET A 65 2.51 12.45 -3.81
CA MET A 65 3.01 13.81 -3.83
C MET A 65 2.41 14.63 -2.69
N LEU A 66 3.26 15.39 -2.01
CA LEU A 66 2.84 16.48 -1.13
C LEU A 66 3.20 17.80 -1.81
N GLY A 67 2.22 18.44 -2.45
CA GLY A 67 2.52 19.53 -3.38
C GLY A 67 3.40 19.02 -4.52
N ASP A 68 4.57 19.63 -4.70
CA ASP A 68 5.55 19.24 -5.74
C ASP A 68 6.61 18.27 -5.23
N THR A 69 6.50 17.81 -3.98
CA THR A 69 7.50 16.94 -3.35
C THR A 69 7.03 15.49 -3.37
N PRO A 70 7.81 14.56 -3.96
CA PRO A 70 7.53 13.14 -3.84
C PRO A 70 7.83 12.66 -2.41
N VAL A 71 6.87 11.99 -1.78
CA VAL A 71 6.96 11.57 -0.38
C VAL A 71 6.74 10.08 -0.16
N GLY A 72 6.29 9.35 -1.17
CA GLY A 72 6.04 7.92 -1.07
C GLY A 72 5.54 7.30 -2.36
N ARG A 73 5.09 6.06 -2.27
CA ARG A 73 4.45 5.37 -3.39
C ARG A 73 3.18 4.65 -2.94
N LEU A 74 2.23 4.51 -3.86
CA LEU A 74 1.02 3.71 -3.69
C LEU A 74 0.81 2.88 -4.96
N TYR A 75 0.90 1.57 -4.83
CA TYR A 75 0.72 0.61 -5.91
C TYR A 75 -0.55 -0.20 -5.64
N VAL A 76 -1.48 -0.17 -6.57
CA VAL A 76 -2.79 -0.80 -6.43
C VAL A 76 -3.15 -1.54 -7.70
N ASN A 77 -3.66 -2.76 -7.57
CA ASN A 77 -4.23 -3.52 -8.67
C ASN A 77 -5.75 -3.62 -8.51
N ARG A 78 -6.50 -3.20 -9.53
CA ARG A 78 -7.96 -3.19 -9.52
C ARG A 78 -8.49 -4.17 -10.55
N VAL A 79 -9.06 -5.26 -10.06
CA VAL A 79 -9.73 -6.28 -10.88
C VAL A 79 -11.16 -6.46 -10.39
N PRO A 80 -12.07 -7.10 -11.16
CA PRO A 80 -13.48 -7.19 -10.79
C PRO A 80 -13.76 -7.86 -9.44
N VAL A 81 -12.87 -8.71 -8.96
CA VAL A 81 -13.07 -9.50 -7.74
C VAL A 81 -12.41 -8.93 -6.50
N GLU A 82 -11.42 -8.04 -6.66
CA GLU A 82 -10.72 -7.42 -5.52
C GLU A 82 -9.97 -6.14 -5.93
N ILE A 83 -9.75 -5.28 -4.93
CA ILE A 83 -8.74 -4.23 -5.01
C ILE A 83 -7.56 -4.69 -4.16
N ARG A 84 -6.42 -4.96 -4.80
CA ARG A 84 -5.18 -5.34 -4.12
C ARG A 84 -4.30 -4.13 -3.89
N ILE A 85 -4.02 -3.81 -2.63
CA ILE A 85 -2.94 -2.87 -2.31
C ILE A 85 -1.64 -3.66 -2.40
N ILE A 86 -0.86 -3.37 -3.44
CA ILE A 86 0.41 -4.04 -3.70
C ILE A 86 1.47 -3.52 -2.73
N ASP A 87 1.54 -2.20 -2.61
CA ASP A 87 2.50 -1.52 -1.72
C ASP A 87 2.02 -0.11 -1.39
N ILE A 88 2.19 0.29 -0.15
CA ILE A 88 2.08 1.65 0.31
C ILE A 88 3.26 1.96 1.22
N SER A 89 4.06 2.94 0.84
CA SER A 89 5.27 3.33 1.57
C SER A 89 5.44 4.83 1.57
N LEU A 90 5.91 5.37 2.70
CA LEU A 90 6.24 6.79 2.86
C LEU A 90 7.68 6.92 3.35
N LEU A 91 8.36 7.98 2.92
CA LEU A 91 9.63 8.38 3.53
C LEU A 91 9.44 8.61 5.04
N PRO A 92 10.46 8.30 5.87
CA PRO A 92 10.33 8.35 7.33
C PRO A 92 9.78 9.65 7.89
N GLU A 93 10.21 10.79 7.34
CA GLU A 93 9.80 12.14 7.78
C GLU A 93 8.33 12.47 7.51
N TYR A 94 7.66 11.69 6.66
CA TYR A 94 6.24 11.86 6.32
C TYR A 94 5.32 10.81 6.95
N ARG A 95 5.88 9.88 7.70
CA ARG A 95 5.10 8.87 8.44
C ARG A 95 4.42 9.49 9.65
N ASN A 96 3.36 8.82 10.13
CA ASN A 96 2.59 9.22 11.32
C ASN A 96 1.95 10.61 11.23
N ARG A 97 1.64 11.06 10.02
CA ARG A 97 0.94 12.32 9.73
C ARG A 97 -0.45 12.13 9.14
N GLY A 98 -0.93 10.88 9.08
CA GLY A 98 -2.25 10.55 8.54
C GLY A 98 -2.30 10.43 7.01
N ILE A 99 -1.20 10.57 6.28
CA ILE A 99 -1.17 10.49 4.81
C ILE A 99 -1.58 9.08 4.35
N GLY A 100 -0.91 8.06 4.87
CA GLY A 100 -1.21 6.66 4.54
C GLY A 100 -2.63 6.28 4.90
N ALA A 101 -3.09 6.62 6.09
CA ALA A 101 -4.45 6.33 6.54
C ALA A 101 -5.50 7.00 5.66
N GLY A 102 -5.27 8.24 5.23
CA GLY A 102 -6.17 8.97 4.33
C GLY A 102 -6.29 8.30 2.97
N LEU A 103 -5.16 7.91 2.37
CA LEU A 103 -5.13 7.17 1.10
C LEU A 103 -5.80 5.80 1.21
N MET A 104 -5.55 5.08 2.29
CA MET A 104 -6.20 3.80 2.57
C MET A 104 -7.72 3.94 2.68
N ARG A 105 -8.21 4.97 3.38
CA ARG A 105 -9.66 5.22 3.49
C ARG A 105 -10.30 5.50 2.14
N ASN A 106 -9.62 6.19 1.24
CA ASN A 106 -10.12 6.42 -0.13
C ASN A 106 -10.27 5.09 -0.90
N ILE A 107 -9.30 4.20 -0.79
CA ILE A 107 -9.36 2.87 -1.41
C ILE A 107 -10.47 2.02 -0.80
N LEU A 108 -10.65 2.06 0.52
CA LEU A 108 -11.72 1.32 1.20
C LEU A 108 -13.10 1.83 0.79
N ARG A 109 -13.24 3.13 0.60
CA ARG A 109 -14.48 3.73 0.08
C ARG A 109 -14.77 3.26 -1.34
N GLU A 110 -13.77 3.21 -2.19
CA GLU A 110 -13.85 2.66 -3.55
C GLU A 110 -14.31 1.19 -3.52
N GLY A 111 -13.75 0.36 -2.64
CA GLY A 111 -14.17 -1.02 -2.45
C GLY A 111 -15.64 -1.15 -1.99
N ASN A 112 -16.06 -0.28 -1.06
CA ASN A 112 -17.46 -0.24 -0.62
C ASN A 112 -18.42 0.12 -1.75
N ASP A 113 -18.09 1.15 -2.53
CA ASP A 113 -18.92 1.62 -3.65
C ASP A 113 -19.08 0.57 -4.73
N SER A 114 -18.05 -0.22 -4.96
CA SER A 114 -18.05 -1.31 -5.96
C SER A 114 -18.46 -2.67 -5.38
N ASN A 115 -18.70 -2.76 -4.07
CA ASN A 115 -19.00 -3.99 -3.35
C ASN A 115 -17.95 -5.10 -3.57
N ILE A 116 -16.69 -4.74 -3.51
CA ILE A 116 -15.55 -5.66 -3.64
C ILE A 116 -14.60 -5.50 -2.46
N PRO A 117 -13.90 -6.59 -2.05
CA PRO A 117 -12.97 -6.53 -0.95
C PRO A 117 -11.68 -5.80 -1.34
N VAL A 118 -11.02 -5.25 -0.33
CA VAL A 118 -9.65 -4.73 -0.43
C VAL A 118 -8.72 -5.70 0.27
N THR A 119 -7.65 -6.08 -0.38
CA THR A 119 -6.69 -7.08 0.10
C THR A 119 -5.27 -6.55 0.12
N LEU A 120 -4.45 -7.10 0.97
CA LEU A 120 -3.01 -6.81 1.03
C LEU A 120 -2.24 -7.96 1.67
N HIS A 121 -0.93 -7.97 1.43
CA HIS A 121 0.01 -8.74 2.22
C HIS A 121 0.81 -7.80 3.11
N VAL A 122 1.06 -8.19 4.35
CA VAL A 122 1.85 -7.41 5.30
C VAL A 122 2.79 -8.32 6.06
N GLU A 123 4.04 -7.93 6.19
CA GLU A 123 4.99 -8.66 7.03
C GLU A 123 4.53 -8.67 8.50
N LYS A 124 4.70 -9.80 9.18
CA LYS A 124 4.20 -10.02 10.55
C LYS A 124 4.79 -9.02 11.56
N ASN A 125 5.98 -8.52 11.29
CA ASN A 125 6.68 -7.52 12.12
C ASN A 125 6.48 -6.07 11.66
N ASN A 126 5.62 -5.83 10.66
CA ASN A 126 5.38 -4.48 10.16
C ASN A 126 4.58 -3.65 11.19
N PRO A 127 5.06 -2.45 11.59
CA PRO A 127 4.34 -1.59 12.51
C PRO A 127 2.95 -1.15 12.03
N ALA A 128 2.71 -1.17 10.71
CA ALA A 128 1.42 -0.81 10.11
C ALA A 128 0.30 -1.84 10.34
N LEU A 129 0.62 -3.03 10.85
CA LEU A 129 -0.39 -4.08 11.12
C LEU A 129 -1.54 -3.55 11.98
N GLY A 130 -1.23 -2.80 13.05
CA GLY A 130 -2.24 -2.19 13.92
C GLY A 130 -3.13 -1.19 13.20
N LEU A 131 -2.58 -0.39 12.29
CA LEU A 131 -3.36 0.53 11.45
C LEU A 131 -4.33 -0.23 10.54
N TYR A 132 -3.87 -1.28 9.88
CA TYR A 132 -4.72 -2.08 9.01
C TYR A 132 -5.87 -2.73 9.79
N GLN A 133 -5.61 -3.27 10.97
CA GLN A 133 -6.64 -3.82 11.83
C GLN A 133 -7.67 -2.77 12.26
N ARG A 134 -7.23 -1.55 12.61
CA ARG A 134 -8.14 -0.44 12.93
C ARG A 134 -8.99 0.01 11.74
N LEU A 135 -8.49 -0.14 10.53
CA LEU A 135 -9.24 0.15 9.29
C LEU A 135 -10.21 -0.97 8.89
N GLY A 136 -10.25 -2.05 9.65
CA GLY A 136 -11.18 -3.16 9.43
C GLY A 136 -10.62 -4.33 8.64
N PHE A 137 -9.32 -4.33 8.32
CA PHE A 137 -8.67 -5.50 7.76
C PHE A 137 -8.58 -6.62 8.78
N ARG A 138 -8.83 -7.84 8.33
CA ARG A 138 -8.70 -9.06 9.13
C ARG A 138 -7.66 -9.98 8.51
N ILE A 139 -6.91 -10.68 9.35
CA ILE A 139 -6.00 -11.72 8.90
C ILE A 139 -6.83 -12.87 8.33
N ASN A 140 -6.58 -13.21 7.08
CA ASN A 140 -7.29 -14.26 6.33
C ASN A 140 -6.35 -15.29 5.72
N GLY A 141 -5.09 -15.30 6.10
CA GLY A 141 -4.12 -16.30 5.68
C GLY A 141 -2.75 -16.07 6.30
N ASP A 142 -2.07 -17.15 6.62
CA ASP A 142 -0.69 -17.17 7.06
C ASP A 142 0.19 -17.60 5.90
N GLN A 143 1.12 -16.73 5.48
CA GLN A 143 2.04 -16.98 4.37
C GLN A 143 3.51 -17.04 4.83
N GLY A 144 3.75 -17.51 6.04
CA GLY A 144 5.06 -17.62 6.63
C GLY A 144 5.54 -16.32 7.24
N VAL A 145 6.26 -15.50 6.48
CA VAL A 145 6.78 -14.21 6.96
C VAL A 145 5.75 -13.08 6.93
N SER A 146 4.64 -13.28 6.25
CA SER A 146 3.59 -12.28 6.07
C SER A 146 2.19 -12.81 6.35
N TRP A 147 1.27 -11.89 6.68
CA TRP A 147 -0.15 -12.14 6.72
C TRP A 147 -0.79 -11.73 5.39
N PHE A 148 -1.75 -12.53 4.90
CA PHE A 148 -2.74 -12.07 3.95
C PHE A 148 -3.89 -11.43 4.74
N MET A 149 -4.24 -10.20 4.40
CA MET A 149 -5.30 -9.46 5.05
C MET A 149 -6.38 -9.07 4.05
N GLU A 150 -7.63 -9.08 4.51
CA GLU A 150 -8.79 -8.71 3.72
C GLU A 150 -9.71 -7.80 4.52
N ARG A 151 -10.20 -6.79 3.85
CA ARG A 151 -11.29 -5.96 4.34
C ARG A 151 -12.48 -6.12 3.41
N VAL A 152 -13.51 -6.81 3.88
CA VAL A 152 -14.76 -7.03 3.16
C VAL A 152 -15.49 -5.70 2.97
N ALA A 153 -16.12 -5.51 1.80
CA ALA A 153 -16.91 -4.32 1.54
C ALA A 153 -18.02 -4.16 2.59
N THR A 154 -18.17 -2.95 3.09
CA THR A 154 -19.31 -2.59 3.94
C THR A 154 -20.40 -2.04 3.04
N PRO A 155 -21.61 -2.68 2.99
CA PRO A 155 -22.69 -2.17 2.17
C PRO A 155 -23.02 -0.74 2.57
N VAL A 156 -23.07 0.17 1.58
CA VAL A 156 -23.63 1.47 1.79
C VAL A 156 -25.14 1.27 1.84
N PHE A 157 -25.74 1.30 3.03
CA PHE A 157 -27.17 1.43 3.14
C PHE A 157 -27.54 2.81 2.62
N GLU A 158 -28.27 2.89 1.49
CA GLU A 158 -28.99 4.10 1.13
C GLU A 158 -29.97 4.39 2.26
N SER A 159 -29.61 5.31 3.13
CA SER A 159 -30.51 5.86 4.12
C SER A 159 -31.57 6.67 3.38
N GLY A 160 -32.76 6.10 3.18
CA GLY A 160 -33.91 6.89 2.80
C GLY A 160 -34.73 6.41 1.62
N ARG A 161 -35.37 5.28 1.71
CA ARG A 161 -36.77 5.12 1.31
C ARG A 161 -37.47 4.30 2.36
N GLN A 162 -37.94 4.97 3.40
CA GLN A 162 -39.08 4.50 4.12
C GLN A 162 -40.26 4.49 3.13
N ASN A 163 -40.57 3.32 2.58
CA ASN A 163 -41.90 3.11 2.05
C ASN A 163 -42.86 3.17 3.25
N ILE A 164 -43.48 4.34 3.43
CA ILE A 164 -44.65 4.48 4.26
C ILE A 164 -45.76 3.85 3.43
N PRO A 165 -46.40 2.76 3.86
CA PRO A 165 -47.60 2.29 3.20
C PRO A 165 -48.66 3.35 3.40
N SER A 166 -49.20 3.85 2.31
CA SER A 166 -50.39 4.71 2.34
C SER A 166 -51.57 3.95 2.92
N PRO A 167 -52.39 4.60 3.74
CA PRO A 167 -53.56 3.97 4.33
C PRO A 167 -54.61 3.57 3.28
#